data_582255573eb7525f325b822d7ace869a
#
_entry.id   582255573eb7525f325b822d7ace869a
#
_cell.length_a   1.000
_cell.length_b   1.000
_cell.length_c   1.000
_cell.angle_alpha   90.00
_cell.angle_beta   90.00
_cell.angle_gamma   90.00
#
_symmetry.space_group_name_H-M   'P 1'
#
loop_
_entity.id
_entity.type
_entity.pdbx_description
1 polymer ?
#
loop_
_entity_poly.entity_id
_entity_poly.type
_entity_poly.pdbx_seq_one_letter_code
_entity_poly.pdbx_strand_id
1 'polypeptide(L)'
;MLSIILFAPILLGKLKIPHIVGMILAGVLIGPYGLHVLDKDSSFELFGNVGLYYIMFLASLEMDMQHMKRIRWQALTLGLAAFVFPLTMGVVSNVFLLKYSLVTSVLLASMYASHTLIAYPIVIRYGVSRNRSVSIAVGGTIVTDTLTLLVLAFFSGMFREEVHGGWFGVVLLLKVILLSLFIVYSFPRIARWFFRRYNDPVIQFIFVLAMVFLSAGLMELIGMEGILGAFLAGLVLNRLIPHSAPLMHHLEFVGNALFIPYFLIGVGMIIDLRVLFGSGEALKVAAVMITMALAGKWIASWVTQKAFKMSVLERE
;
A
#
# COMPACT_ATOMS: atom_id res chain seq x y z
N MET A 1 20.48 -9.65 -9.45
CA MET A 1 19.46 -9.21 -8.48
C MET A 1 19.77 -9.63 -7.04
N LEU A 2 19.94 -10.92 -6.72
CA LEU A 2 20.22 -11.39 -5.35
C LEU A 2 21.44 -10.74 -4.70
N SER A 3 22.52 -10.52 -5.45
CA SER A 3 23.70 -9.80 -4.94
C SER A 3 23.38 -8.37 -4.52
N ILE A 4 22.48 -7.69 -5.24
CA ILE A 4 22.05 -6.32 -4.90
C ILE A 4 21.20 -6.34 -3.63
N ILE A 5 20.27 -7.29 -3.51
CA ILE A 5 19.46 -7.49 -2.31
C ILE A 5 20.35 -7.72 -1.08
N LEU A 6 21.45 -8.44 -1.26
CA LEU A 6 22.41 -8.73 -0.18
C LEU A 6 23.28 -7.51 0.16
N PHE A 7 23.94 -6.93 -0.85
CA PHE A 7 24.98 -5.92 -0.61
C PHE A 7 24.44 -4.51 -0.40
N ALA A 8 23.33 -4.11 -1.05
CA ALA A 8 22.81 -2.76 -0.92
C ALA A 8 22.45 -2.39 0.54
N PRO A 9 21.72 -3.20 1.30
CA PRO A 9 21.42 -2.88 2.69
C PRO A 9 22.65 -2.89 3.61
N ILE A 10 23.64 -3.76 3.33
CA ILE A 10 24.88 -3.85 4.10
C ILE A 10 25.72 -2.59 3.90
N LEU A 11 25.87 -2.15 2.65
CA LEU A 11 26.67 -0.97 2.31
C LEU A 11 25.99 0.31 2.80
N LEU A 12 24.70 0.48 2.52
CA LEU A 12 23.96 1.68 2.91
C LEU A 12 23.63 1.71 4.40
N GLY A 13 23.58 0.56 5.07
CA GLY A 13 23.45 0.44 6.51
C GLY A 13 24.64 1.05 7.27
N LYS A 14 25.85 1.01 6.69
CA LYS A 14 27.03 1.72 7.23
C LYS A 14 26.84 3.25 7.24
N LEU A 15 26.04 3.77 6.32
CA LEU A 15 25.68 5.19 6.24
C LEU A 15 24.45 5.53 7.11
N LYS A 16 23.98 4.60 7.97
CA LYS A 16 22.78 4.76 8.80
C LYS A 16 21.48 4.95 8.00
N ILE A 17 21.47 4.59 6.72
CA ILE A 17 20.28 4.65 5.87
C ILE A 17 19.37 3.46 6.21
N PRO A 18 18.06 3.67 6.44
CA PRO A 18 17.12 2.57 6.66
C PRO A 18 17.13 1.58 5.49
N HIS A 19 17.05 0.29 5.78
CA HIS A 19 17.14 -0.81 4.82
C HIS A 19 16.20 -0.63 3.59
N ILE A 20 14.95 -0.19 3.83
CA ILE A 20 13.95 0.05 2.78
C ILE A 20 14.40 1.17 1.85
N VAL A 21 14.82 2.30 2.42
CA VAL A 21 15.32 3.44 1.64
C VAL A 21 16.58 3.04 0.87
N GLY A 22 17.44 2.24 1.50
CA GLY A 22 18.64 1.70 0.86
C GLY A 22 18.32 0.86 -0.38
N MET A 23 17.29 0.02 -0.34
CA MET A 23 16.87 -0.78 -1.51
C MET A 23 16.31 0.08 -2.64
N ILE A 24 15.50 1.09 -2.32
CA ILE A 24 14.98 2.04 -3.31
C ILE A 24 16.15 2.81 -3.97
N LEU A 25 17.09 3.32 -3.17
CA LEU A 25 18.27 4.01 -3.70
C LEU A 25 19.15 3.10 -4.56
N ALA A 26 19.31 1.84 -4.16
CA ALA A 26 20.00 0.86 -5.01
C ALA A 26 19.28 0.69 -6.36
N GLY A 27 17.94 0.62 -6.35
CA GLY A 27 17.13 0.59 -7.58
C GLY A 27 17.36 1.80 -8.49
N VAL A 28 17.40 3.01 -7.91
CA VAL A 28 17.71 4.26 -8.65
C VAL A 28 19.10 4.18 -9.29
N LEU A 29 20.08 3.67 -8.55
CA LEU A 29 21.48 3.61 -9.06
C LEU A 29 21.66 2.57 -10.18
N ILE A 30 21.05 1.38 -10.06
CA ILE A 30 21.27 0.27 -11.00
C ILE A 30 20.29 0.24 -12.16
N GLY A 31 19.19 0.98 -12.04
CA GLY A 31 18.11 1.00 -13.02
C GLY A 31 18.43 1.72 -14.32
N PRO A 32 17.43 1.78 -15.24
CA PRO A 32 17.60 2.35 -16.59
C PRO A 32 17.99 3.82 -16.59
N TYR A 33 17.62 4.56 -15.54
CA TYR A 33 17.94 5.99 -15.38
C TYR A 33 19.22 6.27 -14.60
N GLY A 34 19.87 5.21 -14.08
CA GLY A 34 21.16 5.28 -13.37
C GLY A 34 22.30 4.70 -14.19
N LEU A 35 22.90 3.62 -13.67
CA LEU A 35 24.07 2.96 -14.27
C LEU A 35 23.74 1.96 -15.39
N HIS A 36 22.48 1.76 -15.74
CA HIS A 36 22.02 0.77 -16.75
C HIS A 36 22.54 -0.66 -16.50
N VAL A 37 22.64 -1.09 -15.23
CA VAL A 37 23.08 -2.45 -14.88
C VAL A 37 21.97 -3.46 -15.05
N LEU A 38 20.73 -3.04 -14.80
CA LEU A 38 19.52 -3.84 -14.93
C LEU A 38 18.45 -3.06 -15.69
N ASP A 39 17.83 -3.74 -16.64
CA ASP A 39 16.62 -3.26 -17.31
C ASP A 39 15.38 -3.85 -16.66
N LYS A 40 14.28 -3.11 -16.72
CA LYS A 40 12.98 -3.56 -16.23
C LYS A 40 12.33 -4.45 -17.29
N ASP A 41 12.66 -5.74 -17.26
CA ASP A 41 12.02 -6.74 -18.11
C ASP A 41 10.68 -7.24 -17.51
N SER A 42 9.93 -8.01 -18.29
CA SER A 42 8.65 -8.58 -17.85
C SER A 42 8.77 -9.50 -16.62
N SER A 43 9.90 -10.21 -16.51
CA SER A 43 10.17 -11.07 -15.34
C SER A 43 10.36 -10.23 -14.08
N PHE A 44 11.10 -9.12 -14.20
CA PHE A 44 11.31 -8.19 -13.12
C PHE A 44 10.00 -7.55 -12.65
N GLU A 45 9.16 -7.15 -13.61
CA GLU A 45 7.84 -6.57 -13.33
C GLU A 45 6.93 -7.56 -12.60
N LEU A 46 6.93 -8.83 -13.03
CA LEU A 46 6.18 -9.89 -12.35
C LEU A 46 6.60 -10.04 -10.88
N PHE A 47 7.90 -10.17 -10.61
CA PHE A 47 8.41 -10.29 -9.24
C PHE A 47 8.15 -9.02 -8.41
N GLY A 48 8.21 -7.85 -9.02
CA GLY A 48 7.87 -6.57 -8.39
C GLY A 48 6.40 -6.53 -7.96
N ASN A 49 5.47 -6.94 -8.81
CA ASN A 49 4.05 -7.01 -8.50
C ASN A 49 3.75 -8.05 -7.41
N VAL A 50 4.38 -9.22 -7.50
CA VAL A 50 4.32 -10.24 -6.43
C VAL A 50 4.79 -9.65 -5.10
N GLY A 51 5.89 -8.89 -5.10
CA GLY A 51 6.41 -8.23 -3.91
C GLY A 51 5.45 -7.20 -3.33
N LEU A 52 4.76 -6.44 -4.19
CA LEU A 52 3.74 -5.48 -3.80
C LEU A 52 2.55 -6.17 -3.14
N TYR A 53 2.03 -7.25 -3.72
CA TYR A 53 0.95 -8.03 -3.10
C TYR A 53 1.39 -8.66 -1.79
N TYR A 54 2.63 -9.12 -1.73
CA TYR A 54 3.19 -9.76 -0.55
C TYR A 54 3.33 -8.80 0.63
N ILE A 55 3.79 -7.56 0.39
CA ILE A 55 3.92 -6.55 1.46
C ILE A 55 2.56 -6.18 2.04
N MET A 56 1.53 -6.07 1.19
CA MET A 56 0.16 -5.77 1.60
C MET A 56 -0.47 -6.93 2.36
N PHE A 57 -0.23 -8.15 1.91
CA PHE A 57 -0.65 -9.36 2.59
C PHE A 57 -0.04 -9.46 4.00
N LEU A 58 1.28 -9.31 4.13
CA LEU A 58 1.95 -9.35 5.43
C LEU A 58 1.44 -8.23 6.35
N ALA A 59 1.33 -7.00 5.85
CA ALA A 59 0.82 -5.88 6.64
C ALA A 59 -0.56 -6.17 7.23
N SER A 60 -1.46 -6.77 6.44
CA SER A 60 -2.80 -7.14 6.90
C SER A 60 -2.80 -8.37 7.83
N LEU A 61 -1.86 -9.30 7.62
CA LEU A 61 -1.71 -10.49 8.45
C LEU A 61 -1.18 -10.15 9.87
N GLU A 62 -0.33 -9.14 9.98
CA GLU A 62 0.24 -8.67 11.25
C GLU A 62 -0.72 -7.78 12.07
N MET A 63 -1.84 -7.36 11.51
CA MET A 63 -2.78 -6.46 12.19
C MET A 63 -3.47 -7.13 13.37
N ASP A 64 -3.50 -6.45 14.54
CA ASP A 64 -4.32 -6.87 15.68
C ASP A 64 -5.80 -6.56 15.44
N MET A 65 -6.53 -7.57 14.95
CA MET A 65 -7.96 -7.45 14.65
C MET A 65 -8.84 -7.20 15.90
N GLN A 66 -8.40 -7.59 17.10
CA GLN A 66 -9.16 -7.31 18.31
C GLN A 66 -9.02 -5.85 18.71
N HIS A 67 -7.80 -5.32 18.62
CA HIS A 67 -7.52 -3.91 18.85
C HIS A 67 -8.23 -3.03 17.81
N MET A 68 -8.18 -3.41 16.54
CA MET A 68 -8.88 -2.71 15.43
C MET A 68 -10.39 -2.55 15.66
N LYS A 69 -11.06 -3.55 16.23
CA LYS A 69 -12.48 -3.42 16.56
C LYS A 69 -12.77 -2.32 17.58
N ARG A 70 -11.87 -2.09 18.53
CA ARG A 70 -12.01 -1.04 19.55
C ARG A 70 -11.79 0.35 19.01
N ILE A 71 -10.87 0.49 18.03
CA ILE A 71 -10.47 1.78 17.46
C ILE A 71 -11.11 2.07 16.11
N ARG A 72 -12.04 1.24 15.64
CA ARG A 72 -12.62 1.30 14.27
C ARG A 72 -13.15 2.69 13.88
N TRP A 73 -13.83 3.37 14.80
CA TRP A 73 -14.35 4.70 14.51
C TRP A 73 -13.26 5.76 14.40
N GLN A 74 -12.21 5.65 15.21
CA GLN A 74 -11.04 6.53 15.14
C GLN A 74 -10.28 6.31 13.85
N ALA A 75 -10.04 5.05 13.47
CA ALA A 75 -9.40 4.68 12.22
C ALA A 75 -10.22 5.12 10.99
N LEU A 76 -11.54 4.93 11.02
CA LEU A 76 -12.44 5.39 9.96
C LEU A 76 -12.43 6.91 9.82
N THR A 77 -12.54 7.63 10.93
CA THR A 77 -12.52 9.12 10.92
C THR A 77 -11.17 9.64 10.43
N LEU A 78 -10.06 9.07 10.93
CA LEU A 78 -8.73 9.44 10.44
C LEU A 78 -8.57 9.13 8.95
N GLY A 79 -9.00 7.96 8.50
CA GLY A 79 -8.92 7.55 7.09
C GLY A 79 -9.74 8.45 6.17
N LEU A 80 -10.99 8.74 6.52
CA LEU A 80 -11.83 9.67 5.76
C LEU A 80 -11.24 11.09 5.74
N ALA A 81 -10.79 11.59 6.90
CA ALA A 81 -10.17 12.90 6.99
C ALA A 81 -8.84 12.95 6.20
N ALA A 82 -7.99 11.93 6.35
CA ALA A 82 -6.72 11.81 5.64
C ALA A 82 -6.87 11.58 4.13
N PHE A 83 -8.06 11.21 3.65
CA PHE A 83 -8.41 11.20 2.25
C PHE A 83 -8.96 12.57 1.78
N VAL A 84 -9.99 13.08 2.48
CA VAL A 84 -10.71 14.28 2.05
C VAL A 84 -9.85 15.54 2.10
N PHE A 85 -9.08 15.76 3.18
CA PHE A 85 -8.27 16.99 3.30
C PHE A 85 -7.14 17.05 2.26
N PRO A 86 -6.27 16.04 2.10
CA PRO A 86 -5.26 16.08 1.05
C PRO A 86 -5.86 16.14 -0.36
N LEU A 87 -6.97 15.42 -0.60
CA LEU A 87 -7.65 15.45 -1.89
C LEU A 87 -8.15 16.85 -2.23
N THR A 88 -8.91 17.49 -1.32
CA THR A 88 -9.47 18.84 -1.56
C THR A 88 -8.37 19.90 -1.69
N MET A 89 -7.39 19.90 -0.79
CA MET A 89 -6.24 20.81 -0.86
C MET A 89 -5.40 20.57 -2.12
N GLY A 90 -5.22 19.31 -2.50
CA GLY A 90 -4.51 18.91 -3.72
C GLY A 90 -5.25 19.38 -4.98
N VAL A 91 -6.55 19.14 -5.08
CA VAL A 91 -7.35 19.62 -6.24
C VAL A 91 -7.27 21.13 -6.35
N VAL A 92 -7.49 21.85 -5.26
CA VAL A 92 -7.42 23.33 -5.26
C VAL A 92 -6.03 23.81 -5.69
N SER A 93 -4.97 23.27 -5.11
CA SER A 93 -3.59 23.66 -5.45
C SER A 93 -3.24 23.29 -6.91
N ASN A 94 -3.65 22.12 -7.39
CA ASN A 94 -3.35 21.68 -8.75
C ASN A 94 -4.08 22.55 -9.80
N VAL A 95 -5.33 22.91 -9.54
CA VAL A 95 -6.10 23.77 -10.46
C VAL A 95 -5.55 25.20 -10.44
N PHE A 96 -5.33 25.81 -9.26
CA PHE A 96 -4.99 27.23 -9.15
C PHE A 96 -3.49 27.52 -9.25
N LEU A 97 -2.61 26.66 -8.68
CA LEU A 97 -1.16 26.87 -8.69
C LEU A 97 -0.48 26.22 -9.88
N LEU A 98 -0.91 24.98 -10.25
CA LEU A 98 -0.29 24.22 -11.34
C LEU A 98 -1.07 24.34 -12.66
N LYS A 99 -2.28 24.93 -12.63
CA LYS A 99 -3.15 25.16 -13.80
C LYS A 99 -3.48 23.87 -14.59
N TYR A 100 -3.58 22.74 -13.91
CA TYR A 100 -3.98 21.47 -14.51
C TYR A 100 -5.50 21.40 -14.72
N SER A 101 -5.93 20.54 -15.65
CA SER A 101 -7.35 20.22 -15.83
C SER A 101 -7.94 19.63 -14.54
N LEU A 102 -9.26 19.76 -14.36
CA LEU A 102 -9.93 19.24 -13.17
C LEU A 102 -9.68 17.72 -12.99
N VAL A 103 -9.75 16.95 -14.07
CA VAL A 103 -9.54 15.49 -14.06
C VAL A 103 -8.11 15.15 -13.63
N THR A 104 -7.11 15.78 -14.24
CA THR A 104 -5.70 15.62 -13.87
C THR A 104 -5.46 16.03 -12.43
N SER A 105 -6.10 17.10 -11.98
CA SER A 105 -5.99 17.61 -10.61
C SER A 105 -6.55 16.63 -9.59
N VAL A 106 -7.68 15.99 -9.88
CA VAL A 106 -8.29 14.97 -8.98
C VAL A 106 -7.44 13.71 -8.95
N LEU A 107 -6.96 13.22 -10.10
CA LEU A 107 -6.08 12.06 -10.17
C LEU A 107 -4.78 12.27 -9.37
N LEU A 108 -4.12 13.41 -9.61
CA LEU A 108 -2.88 13.74 -8.91
C LEU A 108 -3.13 13.94 -7.41
N ALA A 109 -4.22 14.61 -7.02
CA ALA A 109 -4.57 14.83 -5.62
C ALA A 109 -4.98 13.54 -4.90
N SER A 110 -5.57 12.57 -5.58
CA SER A 110 -5.87 11.27 -4.97
C SER A 110 -4.61 10.53 -4.52
N MET A 111 -3.48 10.72 -5.23
CA MET A 111 -2.19 10.15 -4.83
C MET A 111 -1.64 10.77 -3.54
N TYR A 112 -2.02 12.01 -3.18
CA TYR A 112 -1.57 12.66 -1.94
C TYR A 112 -2.13 11.98 -0.68
N ALA A 113 -3.24 11.27 -0.79
CA ALA A 113 -3.87 10.59 0.32
C ALA A 113 -3.12 9.29 0.72
N SER A 114 -2.57 8.55 -0.24
CA SER A 114 -1.98 7.22 -0.04
C SER A 114 -0.46 7.28 0.11
N HIS A 115 0.09 7.19 1.34
CA HIS A 115 1.55 7.22 1.56
C HIS A 115 2.05 6.33 2.71
N THR A 116 1.21 5.61 3.39
CA THR A 116 1.53 5.10 4.73
C THR A 116 2.27 3.77 4.73
N LEU A 117 2.18 2.98 3.67
CA LEU A 117 2.73 1.62 3.63
C LEU A 117 4.25 1.55 3.74
N ILE A 118 4.96 2.56 3.22
CA ILE A 118 6.43 2.62 3.31
C ILE A 118 6.90 2.84 4.75
N ALA A 119 6.10 3.50 5.58
CA ALA A 119 6.43 3.75 6.97
C ALA A 119 6.18 2.53 7.88
N TYR A 120 5.30 1.60 7.50
CA TYR A 120 4.91 0.48 8.35
C TYR A 120 6.07 -0.46 8.73
N PRO A 121 6.95 -0.88 7.81
CA PRO A 121 8.14 -1.66 8.18
C PRO A 121 9.09 -0.92 9.13
N ILE A 122 9.14 0.40 9.06
CA ILE A 122 9.93 1.22 10.01
C ILE A 122 9.32 1.12 11.40
N VAL A 123 7.99 1.23 11.50
CA VAL A 123 7.23 1.11 12.75
C VAL A 123 7.42 -0.26 13.40
N ILE A 124 7.38 -1.36 12.61
CA ILE A 124 7.65 -2.72 13.09
C ILE A 124 9.06 -2.81 13.66
N ARG A 125 10.05 -2.29 12.94
CA ARG A 125 11.46 -2.34 13.37
C ARG A 125 11.70 -1.65 14.72
N TYR A 126 10.94 -0.58 15.00
CA TYR A 126 11.01 0.11 16.30
C TYR A 126 10.15 -0.54 17.39
N GLY A 127 9.42 -1.62 17.09
CA GLY A 127 8.59 -2.35 18.05
C GLY A 127 7.36 -1.57 18.55
N VAL A 128 6.97 -0.51 17.84
CA VAL A 128 5.83 0.38 18.23
C VAL A 128 4.54 0.07 17.47
N SER A 129 4.48 -1.02 16.71
CA SER A 129 3.31 -1.43 15.92
C SER A 129 2.03 -1.64 16.75
N ARG A 130 2.17 -1.94 18.05
CA ARG A 130 1.04 -2.11 18.98
C ARG A 130 0.58 -0.82 19.65
N ASN A 131 1.24 0.31 19.39
CA ASN A 131 0.79 1.60 19.91
C ASN A 131 -0.58 1.95 19.30
N ARG A 132 -1.48 2.52 20.13
CA ARG A 132 -2.83 2.90 19.72
C ARG A 132 -2.84 3.84 18.53
N SER A 133 -2.00 4.87 18.53
CA SER A 133 -1.89 5.85 17.45
C SER A 133 -1.43 5.19 16.13
N VAL A 134 -0.44 4.30 16.21
CA VAL A 134 0.03 3.53 15.05
C VAL A 134 -1.09 2.65 14.51
N SER A 135 -1.82 1.95 15.37
CA SER A 135 -2.94 1.10 14.96
C SER A 135 -4.07 1.92 14.31
N ILE A 136 -4.36 3.12 14.82
CA ILE A 136 -5.33 4.05 14.22
C ILE A 136 -4.83 4.52 12.85
N ALA A 137 -3.55 4.87 12.72
CA ALA A 137 -2.95 5.31 11.46
C ALA A 137 -2.98 4.20 10.42
N VAL A 138 -2.56 2.98 10.77
CA VAL A 138 -2.61 1.81 9.87
C VAL A 138 -4.05 1.49 9.45
N GLY A 139 -5.00 1.49 10.39
CA GLY A 139 -6.41 1.29 10.07
C GLY A 139 -6.99 2.40 9.19
N GLY A 140 -6.58 3.65 9.41
CA GLY A 140 -6.95 4.80 8.57
C GLY A 140 -6.40 4.67 7.16
N THR A 141 -5.17 4.17 7.01
CA THR A 141 -4.54 3.95 5.70
C THR A 141 -5.34 3.00 4.82
N ILE A 142 -5.91 1.94 5.38
CA ILE A 142 -6.78 1.03 4.62
C ILE A 142 -7.94 1.77 3.97
N VAL A 143 -8.55 2.68 4.72
CA VAL A 143 -9.66 3.50 4.20
C VAL A 143 -9.17 4.45 3.12
N THR A 144 -8.06 5.14 3.35
CA THR A 144 -7.50 6.07 2.35
C THR A 144 -7.09 5.34 1.07
N ASP A 145 -6.40 4.21 1.18
CA ASP A 145 -5.93 3.46 0.02
C ASP A 145 -7.11 2.90 -0.79
N THR A 146 -8.13 2.36 -0.11
CA THR A 146 -9.35 1.90 -0.78
C THR A 146 -10.03 3.03 -1.53
N LEU A 147 -10.20 4.22 -0.92
CA LEU A 147 -10.83 5.36 -1.56
C LEU A 147 -9.98 5.91 -2.71
N THR A 148 -8.67 5.97 -2.55
CA THR A 148 -7.73 6.40 -3.61
C THR A 148 -7.81 5.47 -4.81
N LEU A 149 -7.81 4.15 -4.59
CA LEU A 149 -7.94 3.15 -5.65
C LEU A 149 -9.31 3.23 -6.35
N LEU A 150 -10.39 3.50 -5.62
CA LEU A 150 -11.71 3.72 -6.22
C LEU A 150 -11.73 4.98 -7.11
N VAL A 151 -11.11 6.08 -6.68
CA VAL A 151 -10.97 7.28 -7.51
C VAL A 151 -10.15 6.99 -8.75
N LEU A 152 -9.00 6.33 -8.60
CA LEU A 152 -8.14 5.95 -9.71
C LEU A 152 -8.88 5.06 -10.72
N ALA A 153 -9.56 4.02 -10.24
CA ALA A 153 -10.31 3.10 -11.10
C ALA A 153 -11.47 3.80 -11.83
N PHE A 154 -12.18 4.72 -11.15
CA PHE A 154 -13.25 5.51 -11.75
C PHE A 154 -12.73 6.36 -12.92
N PHE A 155 -11.67 7.14 -12.70
CA PHE A 155 -11.11 8.00 -13.75
C PHE A 155 -10.38 7.20 -14.84
N SER A 156 -9.68 6.12 -14.49
CA SER A 156 -9.06 5.22 -15.48
C SER A 156 -10.09 4.59 -16.41
N GLY A 157 -11.25 4.19 -15.87
CA GLY A 157 -12.38 3.67 -16.66
C GLY A 157 -12.98 4.72 -17.61
N MET A 158 -13.02 6.00 -17.19
CA MET A 158 -13.47 7.10 -18.08
C MET A 158 -12.55 7.33 -19.28
N PHE A 159 -11.24 7.11 -19.12
CA PHE A 159 -10.26 7.31 -20.22
C PHE A 159 -10.21 6.14 -21.20
N ARG A 160 -10.65 4.95 -20.83
CA ARG A 160 -10.66 3.77 -21.72
C ARG A 160 -11.81 3.72 -22.73
N GLU A 161 -12.59 4.79 -22.85
CA GLU A 161 -13.72 4.95 -23.79
C GLU A 161 -14.82 3.85 -23.77
N GLU A 162 -14.68 2.84 -22.93
CA GLU A 162 -15.59 1.67 -22.94
C GLU A 162 -16.90 1.89 -22.19
N VAL A 163 -17.01 2.97 -21.38
CA VAL A 163 -18.23 3.20 -20.56
C VAL A 163 -18.60 4.66 -20.45
N HIS A 164 -19.52 5.09 -21.30
CA HIS A 164 -20.21 6.37 -21.20
C HIS A 164 -21.42 6.24 -20.26
N GLY A 165 -21.22 6.51 -18.96
CA GLY A 165 -22.36 6.59 -18.04
C GLY A 165 -21.96 6.77 -16.58
N GLY A 166 -22.66 7.66 -15.86
CA GLY A 166 -22.49 7.89 -14.42
C GLY A 166 -22.69 6.65 -13.52
N TRP A 167 -23.22 5.57 -14.09
CA TRP A 167 -23.41 4.27 -13.41
C TRP A 167 -22.15 3.44 -13.27
N PHE A 168 -21.09 3.73 -14.03
CA PHE A 168 -19.85 2.92 -13.99
C PHE A 168 -19.24 2.84 -12.59
N GLY A 169 -19.12 3.99 -11.90
CA GLY A 169 -18.59 4.02 -10.54
C GLY A 169 -19.44 3.23 -9.54
N VAL A 170 -20.78 3.28 -9.70
CA VAL A 170 -21.70 2.53 -8.85
C VAL A 170 -21.57 1.03 -9.10
N VAL A 171 -21.49 0.59 -10.36
CA VAL A 171 -21.31 -0.82 -10.74
C VAL A 171 -19.95 -1.33 -10.24
N LEU A 172 -18.88 -0.54 -10.40
CA LEU A 172 -17.55 -0.88 -9.89
C LEU A 172 -17.57 -1.05 -8.36
N LEU A 173 -18.15 -0.08 -7.65
CA LEU A 173 -18.29 -0.15 -6.19
C LEU A 173 -19.08 -1.40 -5.77
N LEU A 174 -20.17 -1.70 -6.44
CA LEU A 174 -20.98 -2.90 -6.17
C LEU A 174 -20.17 -4.18 -6.39
N LYS A 175 -19.42 -4.29 -7.49
CA LYS A 175 -18.54 -5.42 -7.78
C LYS A 175 -17.49 -5.60 -6.68
N VAL A 176 -16.84 -4.52 -6.25
CA VAL A 176 -15.84 -4.54 -5.16
C VAL A 176 -16.46 -5.02 -3.86
N ILE A 177 -17.63 -4.50 -3.49
CA ILE A 177 -18.33 -4.92 -2.27
C ILE A 177 -18.71 -6.39 -2.32
N LEU A 178 -19.33 -6.84 -3.42
CA LEU A 178 -19.74 -8.24 -3.58
C LEU A 178 -18.55 -9.20 -3.56
N LEU A 179 -17.46 -8.87 -4.27
CA LEU A 179 -16.26 -9.69 -4.28
C LEU A 179 -15.56 -9.69 -2.92
N SER A 180 -15.50 -8.55 -2.24
CA SER A 180 -14.95 -8.46 -0.87
C SER A 180 -15.76 -9.32 0.10
N LEU A 181 -17.08 -9.27 0.03
CA LEU A 181 -17.95 -10.14 0.84
C LEU A 181 -17.74 -11.61 0.52
N PHE A 182 -17.59 -11.96 -0.76
CA PHE A 182 -17.28 -13.33 -1.19
C PHE A 182 -15.95 -13.81 -0.59
N ILE A 183 -14.88 -13.00 -0.69
CA ILE A 183 -13.56 -13.34 -0.13
C ILE A 183 -13.66 -13.48 1.39
N VAL A 184 -14.27 -12.52 2.08
CA VAL A 184 -14.40 -12.53 3.56
C VAL A 184 -15.22 -13.73 4.06
N TYR A 185 -16.19 -14.20 3.28
CA TYR A 185 -17.03 -15.32 3.66
C TYR A 185 -16.44 -16.69 3.26
N SER A 186 -15.92 -16.82 2.04
CA SER A 186 -15.48 -18.10 1.46
C SER A 186 -14.08 -18.50 1.90
N PHE A 187 -13.11 -17.56 1.89
CA PHE A 187 -11.71 -17.86 2.16
C PHE A 187 -11.45 -18.41 3.57
N PRO A 188 -12.07 -17.89 4.66
CA PRO A 188 -11.86 -18.48 5.99
C PRO A 188 -12.41 -19.89 6.10
N ARG A 189 -13.46 -20.24 5.34
CA ARG A 189 -14.02 -21.61 5.35
C ARG A 189 -13.10 -22.57 4.65
N ILE A 190 -12.64 -22.21 3.45
CA ILE A 190 -11.70 -22.99 2.66
C ILE A 190 -10.39 -23.18 3.44
N ALA A 191 -9.84 -22.11 3.99
CA ALA A 191 -8.59 -22.16 4.75
C ALA A 191 -8.70 -23.01 6.02
N ARG A 192 -9.80 -22.90 6.78
CA ARG A 192 -10.03 -23.76 7.95
C ARG A 192 -10.14 -25.24 7.60
N TRP A 193 -10.83 -25.55 6.51
CA TRP A 193 -10.93 -26.92 6.01
C TRP A 193 -9.55 -27.44 5.61
N PHE A 194 -8.78 -26.64 4.88
CA PHE A 194 -7.46 -27.01 4.39
C PHE A 194 -6.46 -27.22 5.53
N PHE A 195 -6.35 -26.28 6.48
CA PHE A 195 -5.43 -26.38 7.62
C PHE A 195 -5.75 -27.54 8.59
N ARG A 196 -7.01 -27.98 8.64
CA ARG A 196 -7.38 -29.18 9.39
C ARG A 196 -6.97 -30.47 8.70
N ARG A 197 -6.86 -30.47 7.39
CA ARG A 197 -6.56 -31.65 6.58
C ARG A 197 -5.06 -31.84 6.35
N TYR A 198 -4.34 -30.76 6.17
CA TYR A 198 -2.92 -30.77 5.80
C TYR A 198 -2.09 -30.01 6.83
N ASN A 199 -1.19 -30.75 7.51
CA ASN A 199 -0.32 -30.18 8.56
C ASN A 199 1.11 -29.88 8.08
N ASP A 200 1.43 -30.20 6.82
CA ASP A 200 2.74 -29.93 6.24
C ASP A 200 2.94 -28.41 6.06
N PRO A 201 4.01 -27.82 6.63
CA PRO A 201 4.25 -26.38 6.56
C PRO A 201 4.46 -25.87 5.14
N VAL A 202 5.05 -26.67 4.23
CA VAL A 202 5.29 -26.29 2.83
C VAL A 202 3.98 -26.24 2.08
N ILE A 203 3.12 -27.24 2.27
CA ILE A 203 1.79 -27.30 1.66
C ILE A 203 0.93 -26.13 2.14
N GLN A 204 0.97 -25.82 3.44
CA GLN A 204 0.25 -24.68 4.01
C GLN A 204 0.76 -23.35 3.45
N PHE A 205 2.07 -23.18 3.30
CA PHE A 205 2.68 -21.99 2.71
C PHE A 205 2.22 -21.78 1.27
N ILE A 206 2.30 -22.83 0.43
CA ILE A 206 1.85 -22.77 -0.98
C ILE A 206 0.36 -22.44 -1.05
N PHE A 207 -0.45 -23.04 -0.19
CA PHE A 207 -1.88 -22.77 -0.13
C PHE A 207 -2.17 -21.30 0.20
N VAL A 208 -1.49 -20.72 1.20
CA VAL A 208 -1.65 -19.31 1.56
C VAL A 208 -1.29 -18.40 0.40
N LEU A 209 -0.16 -18.66 -0.29
CA LEU A 209 0.22 -17.90 -1.48
C LEU A 209 -0.84 -18.00 -2.59
N ALA A 210 -1.34 -19.21 -2.84
CA ALA A 210 -2.41 -19.42 -3.83
C ALA A 210 -3.66 -18.59 -3.49
N MET A 211 -4.06 -18.52 -2.22
CA MET A 211 -5.19 -17.71 -1.78
C MET A 211 -4.93 -16.21 -1.96
N VAL A 212 -3.72 -15.73 -1.68
CA VAL A 212 -3.33 -14.32 -1.86
C VAL A 212 -3.40 -13.94 -3.33
N PHE A 213 -2.75 -14.71 -4.22
CA PHE A 213 -2.74 -14.41 -5.65
C PHE A 213 -4.11 -14.62 -6.31
N LEU A 214 -4.88 -15.59 -5.87
CA LEU A 214 -6.27 -15.75 -6.31
C LEU A 214 -7.11 -14.53 -5.95
N SER A 215 -6.98 -14.02 -4.72
CA SER A 215 -7.69 -12.83 -4.28
C SER A 215 -7.26 -11.59 -5.07
N ALA A 216 -5.96 -11.43 -5.32
CA ALA A 216 -5.42 -10.34 -6.13
C ALA A 216 -5.96 -10.41 -7.57
N GLY A 217 -5.86 -11.57 -8.23
CA GLY A 217 -6.35 -11.76 -9.59
C GLY A 217 -7.87 -11.56 -9.72
N LEU A 218 -8.66 -11.99 -8.72
CA LEU A 218 -10.10 -11.73 -8.70
C LEU A 218 -10.43 -10.23 -8.63
N MET A 219 -9.63 -9.43 -7.90
CA MET A 219 -9.79 -7.97 -7.88
C MET A 219 -9.40 -7.35 -9.23
N GLU A 220 -8.32 -7.81 -9.86
CA GLU A 220 -7.91 -7.35 -11.19
C GLU A 220 -8.97 -7.64 -12.26
N LEU A 221 -9.63 -8.79 -12.21
CA LEU A 221 -10.71 -9.16 -13.14
C LEU A 221 -11.91 -8.22 -13.10
N ILE A 222 -12.16 -7.57 -11.98
CA ILE A 222 -13.25 -6.57 -11.87
C ILE A 222 -12.79 -5.14 -12.18
N GLY A 223 -11.50 -4.94 -12.56
CA GLY A 223 -10.92 -3.65 -12.88
C GLY A 223 -10.33 -2.88 -11.69
N MET A 224 -10.10 -3.57 -10.56
CA MET A 224 -9.44 -3.00 -9.38
C MET A 224 -8.00 -3.47 -9.29
N GLU A 225 -7.20 -2.74 -8.51
CA GLU A 225 -5.82 -3.15 -8.23
C GLU A 225 -5.77 -4.42 -7.38
N GLY A 226 -4.92 -5.39 -7.78
CA GLY A 226 -4.73 -6.65 -7.06
C GLY A 226 -4.25 -6.50 -5.61
N ILE A 227 -3.67 -5.35 -5.29
CA ILE A 227 -3.24 -4.95 -3.93
C ILE A 227 -4.39 -5.10 -2.93
N LEU A 228 -5.58 -4.63 -3.28
CA LEU A 228 -6.76 -4.71 -2.41
C LEU A 228 -7.13 -6.18 -2.12
N GLY A 229 -7.03 -7.04 -3.14
CA GLY A 229 -7.27 -8.48 -2.99
C GLY A 229 -6.27 -9.15 -2.06
N ALA A 230 -4.98 -8.89 -2.24
CA ALA A 230 -3.91 -9.40 -1.38
C ALA A 230 -4.10 -8.97 0.08
N PHE A 231 -4.45 -7.71 0.29
CA PHE A 231 -4.78 -7.16 1.61
C PHE A 231 -5.97 -7.88 2.26
N LEU A 232 -7.08 -8.05 1.52
CA LEU A 232 -8.26 -8.76 2.03
C LEU A 232 -7.95 -10.22 2.38
N ALA A 233 -7.14 -10.90 1.56
CA ALA A 233 -6.71 -12.26 1.85
C ALA A 233 -5.96 -12.34 3.18
N GLY A 234 -5.00 -11.43 3.42
CA GLY A 234 -4.26 -11.39 4.68
C GLY A 234 -5.15 -11.08 5.88
N LEU A 235 -6.07 -10.14 5.74
CA LEU A 235 -7.03 -9.78 6.79
C LEU A 235 -7.92 -10.97 7.20
N VAL A 236 -8.32 -11.76 6.22
CA VAL A 236 -9.17 -12.93 6.43
C VAL A 236 -8.40 -14.10 7.04
N LEU A 237 -7.15 -14.30 6.59
CA LEU A 237 -6.27 -15.37 7.07
C LEU A 237 -5.63 -15.03 8.43
N ASN A 238 -5.58 -13.76 8.82
CA ASN A 238 -5.01 -13.28 10.09
C ASN A 238 -5.48 -14.06 11.32
N ARG A 239 -6.78 -14.40 11.37
CA ARG A 239 -7.35 -15.18 12.49
C ARG A 239 -6.98 -16.66 12.47
N LEU A 240 -6.50 -17.16 11.34
CA LEU A 240 -6.18 -18.58 11.15
C LEU A 240 -4.68 -18.85 11.24
N ILE A 241 -3.86 -17.82 11.08
CA ILE A 241 -2.40 -17.89 11.14
C ILE A 241 -1.93 -17.04 12.33
N PRO A 242 -1.74 -17.65 13.52
CA PRO A 242 -1.20 -16.94 14.68
C PRO A 242 0.21 -16.42 14.41
N HIS A 243 0.57 -15.26 14.97
CA HIS A 243 1.91 -14.69 14.83
C HIS A 243 3.05 -15.60 15.33
N SER A 244 2.75 -16.48 16.30
CA SER A 244 3.71 -17.46 16.82
C SER A 244 3.78 -18.75 16.01
N ALA A 245 2.99 -18.89 14.94
CA ALA A 245 2.98 -20.11 14.15
C ALA A 245 4.22 -20.21 13.25
N PRO A 246 4.80 -21.42 13.07
CA PRO A 246 5.92 -21.61 12.14
C PRO A 246 5.62 -21.12 10.72
N LEU A 247 4.38 -21.24 10.27
CA LEU A 247 3.92 -20.74 8.98
C LEU A 247 4.12 -19.23 8.85
N MET A 248 3.84 -18.44 9.92
CA MET A 248 4.05 -17.00 9.91
C MET A 248 5.52 -16.64 9.69
N HIS A 249 6.44 -17.32 10.37
CA HIS A 249 7.88 -17.12 10.18
C HIS A 249 8.35 -17.43 8.75
N HIS A 250 7.79 -18.48 8.12
CA HIS A 250 8.09 -18.78 6.71
C HIS A 250 7.58 -17.67 5.77
N LEU A 251 6.37 -17.19 6.02
CA LEU A 251 5.78 -16.09 5.23
C LEU A 251 6.62 -14.81 5.37
N GLU A 252 6.98 -14.42 6.59
CA GLU A 252 7.84 -13.27 6.86
C GLU A 252 9.22 -13.42 6.22
N PHE A 253 9.85 -14.59 6.37
CA PHE A 253 11.18 -14.86 5.84
C PHE A 253 11.21 -14.70 4.31
N VAL A 254 10.32 -15.38 3.60
CA VAL A 254 10.27 -15.33 2.12
C VAL A 254 9.92 -13.93 1.63
N GLY A 255 8.97 -13.26 2.28
CA GLY A 255 8.60 -11.89 1.96
C GLY A 255 9.78 -10.93 2.09
N ASN A 256 10.42 -10.93 3.26
CA ASN A 256 11.51 -10.00 3.57
C ASN A 256 12.83 -10.34 2.86
N ALA A 257 13.09 -11.63 2.56
CA ALA A 257 14.32 -12.04 1.90
C ALA A 257 14.26 -11.89 0.37
N LEU A 258 13.08 -11.99 -0.25
CA LEU A 258 12.97 -12.07 -1.71
C LEU A 258 11.98 -11.05 -2.30
N PHE A 259 10.69 -11.19 -2.03
CA PHE A 259 9.66 -10.49 -2.78
C PHE A 259 9.62 -8.98 -2.48
N ILE A 260 9.69 -8.59 -1.22
CA ILE A 260 9.68 -7.17 -0.82
C ILE A 260 10.90 -6.42 -1.35
N PRO A 261 12.13 -6.96 -1.27
CA PRO A 261 13.31 -6.37 -1.91
C PRO A 261 13.16 -6.16 -3.42
N TYR A 262 12.60 -7.15 -4.14
CA TYR A 262 12.34 -7.00 -5.58
C TYR A 262 11.43 -5.81 -5.86
N PHE A 263 10.35 -5.68 -5.11
CA PHE A 263 9.43 -4.55 -5.23
C PHE A 263 10.11 -3.21 -4.95
N LEU A 264 10.85 -3.11 -3.84
CA LEU A 264 11.49 -1.85 -3.44
C LEU A 264 12.56 -1.39 -4.43
N ILE A 265 13.37 -2.32 -4.93
CA ILE A 265 14.36 -2.02 -5.98
C ILE A 265 13.63 -1.63 -7.27
N GLY A 266 12.55 -2.33 -7.63
CA GLY A 266 11.71 -2.02 -8.79
C GLY A 266 11.10 -0.62 -8.75
N VAL A 267 10.63 -0.19 -7.60
CA VAL A 267 10.16 1.19 -7.37
C VAL A 267 11.31 2.18 -7.62
N GLY A 268 12.52 1.88 -7.11
CA GLY A 268 13.69 2.71 -7.35
C GLY A 268 14.05 2.83 -8.83
N MET A 269 13.98 1.74 -9.59
CA MET A 269 14.32 1.72 -11.02
C MET A 269 13.40 2.59 -11.89
N ILE A 270 12.20 2.91 -11.45
CA ILE A 270 11.25 3.79 -12.16
C ILE A 270 11.59 5.27 -11.96
N ILE A 271 12.33 5.61 -10.91
CA ILE A 271 12.61 7.00 -10.54
C ILE A 271 13.70 7.57 -11.46
N ASP A 272 13.31 8.54 -12.29
CA ASP A 272 14.26 9.35 -13.07
C ASP A 272 14.59 10.65 -12.33
N LEU A 273 15.74 10.66 -11.65
CA LEU A 273 16.21 11.86 -10.94
C LEU A 273 16.53 13.03 -11.88
N ARG A 274 16.83 12.77 -13.17
CA ARG A 274 17.14 13.82 -14.13
C ARG A 274 15.90 14.69 -14.41
N VAL A 275 14.72 14.08 -14.47
CA VAL A 275 13.45 14.79 -14.62
C VAL A 275 13.19 15.69 -13.42
N LEU A 276 13.48 15.20 -12.21
CA LEU A 276 13.26 15.95 -10.98
C LEU A 276 14.17 17.20 -10.87
N PHE A 277 15.45 17.04 -11.23
CA PHE A 277 16.42 18.12 -11.13
C PHE A 277 16.62 18.90 -12.43
N GLY A 278 16.14 18.38 -13.56
CA GLY A 278 16.29 18.98 -14.89
C GLY A 278 15.29 20.09 -15.21
N SER A 279 14.15 20.15 -14.52
CA SER A 279 13.13 21.18 -14.78
C SER A 279 12.64 21.81 -13.48
N GLY A 280 12.60 23.15 -13.45
CA GLY A 280 12.02 23.89 -12.31
C GLY A 280 10.54 23.61 -12.11
N GLU A 281 9.82 23.18 -13.17
CA GLU A 281 8.41 22.79 -13.07
C GLU A 281 8.23 21.48 -12.31
N ALA A 282 9.03 20.44 -12.58
CA ALA A 282 8.96 19.19 -11.86
C ALA A 282 9.21 19.38 -10.37
N LEU A 283 10.21 20.19 -10.03
CA LEU A 283 10.52 20.53 -8.64
C LEU A 283 9.37 21.31 -7.97
N LYS A 284 8.75 22.25 -8.69
CA LYS A 284 7.57 22.98 -8.21
C LYS A 284 6.40 22.04 -7.95
N VAL A 285 6.10 21.13 -8.90
CA VAL A 285 5.03 20.12 -8.73
C VAL A 285 5.31 19.25 -7.52
N ALA A 286 6.52 18.71 -7.39
CA ALA A 286 6.91 17.89 -6.24
C ALA A 286 6.79 18.64 -4.91
N ALA A 287 7.22 19.90 -4.86
CA ALA A 287 7.12 20.75 -3.66
C ALA A 287 5.66 20.99 -3.26
N VAL A 288 4.79 21.30 -4.22
CA VAL A 288 3.35 21.49 -3.99
C VAL A 288 2.72 20.18 -3.50
N MET A 289 3.00 19.06 -4.16
CA MET A 289 2.51 17.74 -3.77
C MET A 289 2.87 17.40 -2.32
N ILE A 290 4.16 17.48 -1.98
CA ILE A 290 4.66 17.15 -0.64
C ILE A 290 4.03 18.07 0.40
N THR A 291 4.01 19.37 0.16
CA THR A 291 3.47 20.36 1.10
C THR A 291 1.97 20.13 1.35
N MET A 292 1.18 19.92 0.29
CA MET A 292 -0.26 19.70 0.40
C MET A 292 -0.59 18.36 1.04
N ALA A 293 0.17 17.30 0.72
CA ALA A 293 0.03 15.99 1.35
C ALA A 293 0.30 16.04 2.87
N LEU A 294 1.40 16.66 3.27
CA LEU A 294 1.77 16.79 4.70
C LEU A 294 0.77 17.68 5.45
N ALA A 295 0.42 18.84 4.91
CA ALA A 295 -0.55 19.75 5.51
C ALA A 295 -1.93 19.10 5.66
N GLY A 296 -2.41 18.42 4.62
CA GLY A 296 -3.69 17.71 4.67
C GLY A 296 -3.71 16.59 5.70
N LYS A 297 -2.64 15.80 5.81
CA LYS A 297 -2.50 14.76 6.83
C LYS A 297 -2.40 15.32 8.24
N TRP A 298 -1.69 16.42 8.41
CA TRP A 298 -1.62 17.10 9.70
C TRP A 298 -3.00 17.60 10.15
N ILE A 299 -3.77 18.21 9.24
CA ILE A 299 -5.16 18.64 9.52
C ILE A 299 -6.03 17.44 9.85
N ALA A 300 -5.94 16.33 9.11
CA ALA A 300 -6.69 15.11 9.36
C ALA A 300 -6.42 14.54 10.76
N SER A 301 -5.16 14.51 11.14
CA SER A 301 -4.72 14.05 12.46
C SER A 301 -5.24 14.96 13.57
N TRP A 302 -5.17 16.29 13.37
CA TRP A 302 -5.70 17.27 14.31
C TRP A 302 -7.22 17.19 14.49
N VAL A 303 -7.97 17.01 13.40
CA VAL A 303 -9.43 16.81 13.44
C VAL A 303 -9.77 15.54 14.20
N THR A 304 -9.08 14.44 13.92
CA THR A 304 -9.30 13.17 14.62
C THR A 304 -8.97 13.27 16.11
N GLN A 305 -7.84 13.93 16.44
CA GLN A 305 -7.48 14.20 17.83
C GLN A 305 -8.60 14.94 18.59
N LYS A 306 -9.13 16.01 18.00
CA LYS A 306 -10.21 16.78 18.63
C LYS A 306 -11.51 15.99 18.75
N ALA A 307 -11.88 15.25 17.70
CA ALA A 307 -13.12 14.47 17.69
C ALA A 307 -13.14 13.39 18.78
N PHE A 308 -12.01 12.76 19.06
CA PHE A 308 -11.91 11.67 20.04
C PHE A 308 -11.18 12.04 21.33
N LYS A 309 -10.91 13.33 21.54
CA LYS A 309 -10.20 13.86 22.74
C LYS A 309 -8.90 13.12 23.04
N MET A 310 -8.13 12.83 22.00
CA MET A 310 -6.83 12.16 22.12
C MET A 310 -5.77 13.13 22.64
N SER A 311 -4.73 12.62 23.28
CA SER A 311 -3.60 13.44 23.73
C SER A 311 -2.80 14.01 22.55
N VAL A 312 -2.02 15.08 22.79
CA VAL A 312 -1.16 15.68 21.76
C VAL A 312 -0.09 14.69 21.29
N LEU A 313 0.46 13.90 22.24
CA LEU A 313 1.44 12.84 21.94
C LEU A 313 0.87 11.70 21.08
N GLU A 314 -0.45 11.48 21.13
CA GLU A 314 -1.12 10.49 20.27
C GLU A 314 -1.41 11.02 18.86
N ARG A 315 -1.28 12.33 18.64
CA ARG A 315 -1.42 12.96 17.31
C ARG A 315 -0.13 12.92 16.51
N GLU A 316 1.00 13.20 17.15
CA GLU A 316 2.35 13.25 16.57
C GLU A 316 2.94 11.85 16.38
#